data_d81657d5c87a748b10c8e67864fe5f65
#
_entry.id   d81657d5c87a748b10c8e67864fe5f65
#
_cell.length_a   1.000
_cell.length_b   1.000
_cell.length_c   1.000
_cell.angle_alpha   90.00
_cell.angle_beta   90.00
_cell.angle_gamma   90.00
#
_symmetry.space_group_name_H-M   'P 1'
#
loop_
_entity.id
_entity.type
_entity.pdbx_description
1 polymer ?
#
loop_
_entity_poly.entity_id
_entity_poly.type
_entity_poly.pdbx_seq_one_letter_code
_entity_poly.pdbx_strand_id
1 'polypeptide(L)'
;MEKGNKRGNFTGSIGFVLAAAGSAVGLGNIWRFPYLAAKDGGGTFILVYIILALTFGFTLLTTDVAIGRKTGQSPLNAYRMIHHKWGGLGILACIIPVVILPYYCSIGGWVLKYLGTFITGHGVEAAQDGYFTGYITSVWQPIIWLFIYLFLTAFVVYRGVNKGIENYSRILMPILLVMIVGISIFSMTLSHSDADGVTRSGLQGLKVYLVPNFSGMTLKDFVIVFVDALGQLFFSISVAMGIMVTYGSYVKKETNLMRSINQIEWFDTAVALLAGLMIVPAVYTFMGTEGMSAGPGLMFVSLPKIFEAMGAAGPVIGTIFFLMVSFAAVTSSVSVMESIVSNIIDRFHVSRKKGTVLVTIYACIVGVIVCLGYNVLYFELKLPNGAVAQILDLMDYLSNNLLMPTVALLSCILIGWVVKPQTIIDEVTIGGYKFGRKKLYIAMVKFIAPVLLAALLLQSLGVFSL
;
A
#
# COMPACT_ATOMS: atom_id res chain seq x y z
N MET A 1 -14.69 30.31 -25.12
CA MET A 1 -15.02 29.19 -24.17
C MET A 1 -14.17 28.00 -24.53
N GLU A 2 -13.00 27.90 -23.90
CA GLU A 2 -12.11 26.74 -24.07
C GLU A 2 -12.82 25.48 -23.58
N LYS A 3 -12.86 24.48 -24.47
CA LYS A 3 -13.20 23.10 -24.06
C LYS A 3 -12.11 22.61 -23.17
N GLY A 4 -12.16 22.98 -21.85
CA GLY A 4 -11.31 22.43 -20.85
C GLY A 4 -11.41 20.91 -20.92
N ASN A 5 -10.29 20.25 -21.07
CA ASN A 5 -10.14 18.80 -21.09
C ASN A 5 -10.78 18.28 -19.80
N LYS A 6 -12.06 17.86 -19.86
CA LYS A 6 -12.82 17.46 -18.67
C LYS A 6 -12.12 16.26 -18.05
N ARG A 7 -11.47 16.47 -16.91
CA ARG A 7 -11.05 15.37 -16.04
C ARG A 7 -12.29 14.51 -15.76
N GLY A 8 -12.17 13.20 -15.91
CA GLY A 8 -13.24 12.30 -15.50
C GLY A 8 -13.48 12.44 -13.99
N ASN A 9 -14.75 12.34 -13.56
CA ASN A 9 -15.11 12.28 -12.14
C ASN A 9 -15.61 10.90 -11.80
N PHE A 10 -15.55 10.48 -10.55
CA PHE A 10 -16.23 9.28 -10.10
C PHE A 10 -17.75 9.42 -10.31
N THR A 11 -18.40 8.32 -10.71
CA THR A 11 -19.85 8.34 -10.95
C THR A 11 -20.64 8.47 -9.65
N GLY A 12 -20.08 7.97 -8.53
CA GLY A 12 -20.71 8.02 -7.21
C GLY A 12 -19.72 7.72 -6.08
N SER A 13 -20.22 7.78 -4.83
CA SER A 13 -19.42 7.53 -3.63
C SER A 13 -18.82 6.13 -3.59
N ILE A 14 -19.56 5.11 -4.02
CA ILE A 14 -19.09 3.70 -4.03
C ILE A 14 -17.89 3.55 -4.97
N GLY A 15 -17.93 4.15 -6.17
CA GLY A 15 -16.81 4.11 -7.10
C GLY A 15 -15.55 4.75 -6.54
N PHE A 16 -15.69 5.90 -5.88
CA PHE A 16 -14.59 6.55 -5.15
C PHE A 16 -14.04 5.67 -4.03
N VAL A 17 -14.93 5.14 -3.17
CA VAL A 17 -14.52 4.29 -2.03
C VAL A 17 -13.77 3.06 -2.50
N LEU A 18 -14.27 2.34 -3.51
CA LEU A 18 -13.61 1.12 -4.01
C LEU A 18 -12.29 1.43 -4.74
N ALA A 19 -12.19 2.56 -5.44
CA ALA A 19 -10.93 2.96 -6.07
C ALA A 19 -9.89 3.37 -5.02
N ALA A 20 -10.27 4.16 -4.02
CA ALA A 20 -9.38 4.59 -2.95
C ALA A 20 -8.98 3.42 -2.02
N ALA A 21 -9.93 2.55 -1.66
CA ALA A 21 -9.65 1.31 -0.94
C ALA A 21 -8.74 0.38 -1.75
N GLY A 22 -8.96 0.24 -3.07
CA GLY A 22 -8.08 -0.53 -3.93
C GLY A 22 -6.68 0.06 -4.08
N SER A 23 -6.53 1.37 -3.87
CA SER A 23 -5.20 1.99 -3.75
C SER A 23 -4.53 1.65 -2.43
N ALA A 24 -5.28 1.69 -1.33
CA ALA A 24 -4.80 1.41 0.01
C ALA A 24 -4.47 -0.08 0.19
N VAL A 25 -5.36 -0.97 -0.28
CA VAL A 25 -5.14 -2.41 -0.26
C VAL A 25 -4.09 -2.80 -1.29
N GLY A 26 -2.85 -2.97 -0.83
CA GLY A 26 -1.71 -3.30 -1.66
C GLY A 26 -0.87 -4.46 -1.10
N LEU A 27 0.32 -4.58 -1.66
CA LEU A 27 1.27 -5.60 -1.22
C LEU A 27 1.63 -5.49 0.26
N GLY A 28 1.66 -4.27 0.81
CA GLY A 28 1.95 -4.01 2.22
C GLY A 28 0.99 -4.67 3.20
N ASN A 29 -0.31 -4.73 2.86
CA ASN A 29 -1.31 -5.43 3.68
C ASN A 29 -1.11 -6.94 3.66
N ILE A 30 -0.55 -7.49 2.57
CA ILE A 30 -0.45 -8.93 2.36
C ILE A 30 0.85 -9.52 2.91
N TRP A 31 2.00 -8.84 2.79
CA TRP A 31 3.24 -9.41 3.29
C TRP A 31 3.79 -8.73 4.56
N ARG A 32 3.72 -7.37 4.63
CA ARG A 32 4.33 -6.63 5.74
C ARG A 32 3.47 -6.68 7.00
N PHE A 33 2.17 -6.47 6.86
CA PHE A 33 1.26 -6.49 8.00
C PHE A 33 1.25 -7.84 8.73
N PRO A 34 1.08 -9.01 8.06
CA PRO A 34 1.13 -10.31 8.75
C PRO A 34 2.46 -10.60 9.43
N TYR A 35 3.57 -10.24 8.78
CA TYR A 35 4.89 -10.35 9.35
C TYR A 35 5.03 -9.55 10.65
N LEU A 36 4.70 -8.25 10.61
CA LEU A 36 4.78 -7.39 11.79
C LEU A 36 3.85 -7.86 12.90
N ALA A 37 2.62 -8.25 12.57
CA ALA A 37 1.68 -8.76 13.55
C ALA A 37 2.23 -10.01 14.26
N ALA A 38 2.84 -10.94 13.54
CA ALA A 38 3.42 -12.13 14.15
C ALA A 38 4.69 -11.82 14.98
N LYS A 39 5.55 -10.92 14.49
CA LYS A 39 6.78 -10.48 15.18
C LYS A 39 6.48 -9.72 16.47
N ASP A 40 5.49 -8.84 16.46
CA ASP A 40 5.26 -7.80 17.45
C ASP A 40 4.12 -8.15 18.43
N GLY A 41 3.96 -9.42 18.75
CA GLY A 41 3.05 -9.90 19.81
C GLY A 41 1.58 -10.02 19.37
N GLY A 42 1.31 -10.29 18.10
CA GLY A 42 0.00 -10.64 17.57
C GLY A 42 -1.07 -9.58 17.84
N GLY A 43 -2.01 -9.90 18.73
CA GLY A 43 -3.11 -9.01 19.10
C GLY A 43 -2.66 -7.67 19.69
N THR A 44 -1.46 -7.58 20.27
CA THR A 44 -0.90 -6.29 20.75
C THR A 44 -0.64 -5.35 19.61
N PHE A 45 0.03 -5.83 18.55
CA PHE A 45 0.24 -5.05 17.32
C PHE A 45 -1.09 -4.65 16.67
N ILE A 46 -2.04 -5.59 16.57
CA ILE A 46 -3.37 -5.34 15.98
C ILE A 46 -4.10 -4.23 16.75
N LEU A 47 -4.08 -4.26 18.08
CA LEU A 47 -4.73 -3.25 18.91
C LEU A 47 -4.14 -1.85 18.64
N VAL A 48 -2.81 -1.74 18.66
CA VAL A 48 -2.11 -0.48 18.36
C VAL A 48 -2.41 -0.01 16.94
N TYR A 49 -2.38 -0.92 15.96
CA TYR A 49 -2.69 -0.60 14.57
C TYR A 49 -4.10 -0.05 14.39
N ILE A 50 -5.13 -0.66 15.00
CA ILE A 50 -6.52 -0.18 14.92
C ILE A 50 -6.66 1.21 15.55
N ILE A 51 -6.04 1.45 16.71
CA ILE A 51 -6.06 2.76 17.35
C ILE A 51 -5.43 3.82 16.42
N LEU A 52 -4.28 3.51 15.85
CA LEU A 52 -3.60 4.41 14.91
C LEU A 52 -4.41 4.62 13.62
N ALA A 53 -5.07 3.59 13.09
CA ALA A 53 -5.94 3.71 11.92
C ALA A 53 -7.07 4.71 12.19
N LEU A 54 -7.79 4.54 13.31
CA LEU A 54 -8.93 5.38 13.71
C LEU A 54 -8.55 6.83 14.11
N THR A 55 -7.29 7.11 14.33
CA THR A 55 -6.80 8.42 14.78
C THR A 55 -5.88 9.07 13.76
N PHE A 56 -4.68 8.54 13.60
CA PHE A 56 -3.64 9.06 12.73
C PHE A 56 -3.98 8.87 11.24
N GLY A 57 -4.33 7.63 10.84
CA GLY A 57 -4.70 7.30 9.47
C GLY A 57 -5.90 8.08 8.98
N PHE A 58 -6.96 8.12 9.79
CA PHE A 58 -8.14 8.93 9.56
C PHE A 58 -7.81 10.41 9.30
N THR A 59 -6.89 10.99 10.08
CA THR A 59 -6.54 12.41 9.98
C THR A 59 -5.83 12.72 8.67
N LEU A 60 -4.84 11.92 8.29
CA LEU A 60 -4.10 12.13 7.04
C LEU A 60 -4.98 11.89 5.81
N LEU A 61 -5.77 10.81 5.83
CA LEU A 61 -6.71 10.50 4.74
C LEU A 61 -7.73 11.61 4.54
N THR A 62 -8.31 12.12 5.65
CA THR A 62 -9.25 13.24 5.61
C THR A 62 -8.60 14.49 5.02
N THR A 63 -7.38 14.78 5.41
CA THR A 63 -6.63 15.95 4.93
C THR A 63 -6.39 15.88 3.43
N ASP A 64 -5.81 14.79 2.93
CA ASP A 64 -5.46 14.63 1.52
C ASP A 64 -6.69 14.66 0.61
N VAL A 65 -7.72 13.87 0.95
CA VAL A 65 -8.96 13.81 0.15
C VAL A 65 -9.69 15.15 0.14
N ALA A 66 -9.74 15.86 1.27
CA ALA A 66 -10.38 17.17 1.35
C ALA A 66 -9.61 18.25 0.57
N ILE A 67 -8.26 18.24 0.60
CA ILE A 67 -7.42 19.13 -0.25
C ILE A 67 -7.75 18.90 -1.72
N GLY A 68 -7.80 17.66 -2.16
CA GLY A 68 -8.14 17.30 -3.54
C GLY A 68 -9.52 17.79 -3.94
N ARG A 69 -10.57 17.49 -3.14
CA ARG A 69 -11.94 17.90 -3.42
C ARG A 69 -12.14 19.41 -3.37
N LYS A 70 -11.47 20.08 -2.44
CA LYS A 70 -11.56 21.56 -2.29
C LYS A 70 -11.03 22.26 -3.53
N THR A 71 -9.90 21.81 -4.03
CA THR A 71 -9.20 22.47 -5.14
C THR A 71 -9.63 21.96 -6.53
N GLY A 72 -10.16 20.72 -6.62
CA GLY A 72 -10.43 20.06 -7.90
C GLY A 72 -9.18 19.83 -8.76
N GLN A 73 -7.99 19.81 -8.13
CA GLN A 73 -6.69 19.74 -8.80
C GLN A 73 -5.84 18.59 -8.27
N SER A 74 -4.88 18.15 -9.09
CA SER A 74 -3.82 17.24 -8.68
C SER A 74 -2.86 17.90 -7.69
N PRO A 75 -2.06 17.13 -6.93
CA PRO A 75 -1.18 17.64 -5.88
C PRO A 75 -0.34 18.83 -6.29
N LEU A 76 0.23 18.81 -7.51
CA LEU A 76 1.13 19.85 -8.01
C LEU A 76 0.49 21.24 -7.95
N ASN A 77 -0.79 21.35 -8.32
CA ASN A 77 -1.53 22.60 -8.30
C ASN A 77 -2.31 22.79 -6.98
N ALA A 78 -2.79 21.71 -6.36
CA ALA A 78 -3.65 21.74 -5.18
C ALA A 78 -3.00 22.47 -4.01
N TYR A 79 -1.77 22.11 -3.64
CA TYR A 79 -1.08 22.75 -2.51
C TYR A 79 -0.79 24.24 -2.76
N ARG A 80 -0.48 24.62 -4.00
CA ARG A 80 -0.30 26.04 -4.37
C ARG A 80 -1.62 26.82 -4.27
N MET A 81 -2.75 26.19 -4.59
CA MET A 81 -4.09 26.80 -4.47
C MET A 81 -4.51 26.94 -2.99
N ILE A 82 -4.13 25.99 -2.14
CA ILE A 82 -4.38 26.09 -0.70
C ILE A 82 -3.57 27.25 -0.10
N HIS A 83 -2.29 27.37 -0.48
CA HIS A 83 -1.43 28.49 -0.05
C HIS A 83 -0.26 28.68 -1.03
N HIS A 84 -0.16 29.88 -1.65
CA HIS A 84 0.76 30.13 -2.78
C HIS A 84 2.24 29.86 -2.46
N LYS A 85 2.69 30.10 -1.22
CA LYS A 85 4.09 29.85 -0.79
C LYS A 85 4.40 28.35 -0.58
N TRP A 86 3.38 27.47 -0.56
CA TRP A 86 3.52 26.05 -0.30
C TRP A 86 3.45 25.19 -1.57
N GLY A 87 3.60 25.80 -2.73
CA GLY A 87 3.63 25.08 -4.02
C GLY A 87 4.73 24.00 -4.11
N GLY A 88 5.86 24.20 -3.41
CA GLY A 88 6.93 23.22 -3.32
C GLY A 88 6.50 21.88 -2.69
N LEU A 89 5.54 21.90 -1.75
CA LEU A 89 4.98 20.68 -1.18
C LEU A 89 4.26 19.83 -2.23
N GLY A 90 3.57 20.48 -3.18
CA GLY A 90 2.95 19.79 -4.31
C GLY A 90 3.97 19.10 -5.22
N ILE A 91 5.14 19.70 -5.41
CA ILE A 91 6.25 19.09 -6.18
C ILE A 91 6.76 17.84 -5.47
N LEU A 92 7.03 17.92 -4.16
CA LEU A 92 7.46 16.77 -3.37
C LEU A 92 6.45 15.63 -3.42
N ALA A 93 5.14 15.94 -3.24
CA ALA A 93 4.08 14.95 -3.33
C ALA A 93 3.97 14.30 -4.72
N CYS A 94 4.40 14.99 -5.80
CA CYS A 94 4.43 14.43 -7.15
C CYS A 94 5.67 13.55 -7.42
N ILE A 95 6.80 13.82 -6.77
CA ILE A 95 8.02 13.03 -6.93
C ILE A 95 7.82 11.62 -6.38
N ILE A 96 7.09 11.47 -5.28
CA ILE A 96 6.89 10.18 -4.60
C ILE A 96 6.32 9.12 -5.53
N PRO A 97 5.15 9.29 -6.17
CA PRO A 97 4.61 8.29 -7.09
C PRO A 97 5.49 8.07 -8.33
N VAL A 98 6.25 9.08 -8.77
CA VAL A 98 7.24 8.94 -9.85
C VAL A 98 8.34 7.95 -9.44
N VAL A 99 8.85 8.02 -8.21
CA VAL A 99 9.85 7.07 -7.71
C VAL A 99 9.24 5.69 -7.47
N ILE A 100 8.01 5.61 -6.94
CA ILE A 100 7.35 4.34 -6.59
C ILE A 100 6.99 3.51 -7.82
N LEU A 101 6.42 4.12 -8.87
CA LEU A 101 5.82 3.39 -9.98
C LEU A 101 6.73 2.34 -10.63
N PRO A 102 8.01 2.64 -10.97
CA PRO A 102 8.88 1.67 -11.64
C PRO A 102 9.17 0.43 -10.78
N TYR A 103 9.57 0.61 -9.52
CA TYR A 103 9.90 -0.55 -8.69
C TYR A 103 8.66 -1.32 -8.25
N TYR A 104 7.53 -0.64 -8.03
CA TYR A 104 6.27 -1.30 -7.72
C TYR A 104 5.78 -2.17 -8.87
N CYS A 105 5.93 -1.71 -10.12
CA CYS A 105 5.61 -2.50 -11.30
C CYS A 105 6.58 -3.68 -11.49
N SER A 106 7.84 -3.56 -11.08
CA SER A 106 8.80 -4.68 -11.08
C SER A 106 8.34 -5.77 -10.12
N ILE A 107 7.94 -5.41 -8.89
CA ILE A 107 7.39 -6.35 -7.91
C ILE A 107 6.05 -6.94 -8.41
N GLY A 108 5.20 -6.12 -9.02
CA GLY A 108 3.97 -6.60 -9.67
C GLY A 108 4.23 -7.63 -10.76
N GLY A 109 5.33 -7.47 -11.50
CA GLY A 109 5.82 -8.48 -12.44
C GLY A 109 6.20 -9.81 -11.76
N TRP A 110 6.83 -9.76 -10.57
CA TRP A 110 7.12 -10.98 -9.79
C TRP A 110 5.84 -11.71 -9.38
N VAL A 111 4.83 -10.97 -8.96
CA VAL A 111 3.51 -11.54 -8.61
C VAL A 111 2.89 -12.25 -9.80
N LEU A 112 2.89 -11.62 -10.99
CA LEU A 112 2.35 -12.25 -12.21
C LEU A 112 3.17 -13.49 -12.65
N LYS A 113 4.50 -13.45 -12.48
CA LYS A 113 5.35 -14.63 -12.73
C LYS A 113 4.91 -15.81 -11.87
N TYR A 114 4.73 -15.60 -10.57
CA TYR A 114 4.29 -16.65 -9.66
C TYR A 114 2.85 -17.11 -9.96
N LEU A 115 1.94 -16.19 -10.28
CA LEU A 115 0.60 -16.56 -10.74
C LEU A 115 0.68 -17.49 -11.96
N GLY A 116 1.49 -17.12 -12.97
CA GLY A 116 1.72 -17.95 -14.14
C GLY A 116 2.28 -19.32 -13.78
N THR A 117 3.25 -19.39 -12.88
CA THR A 117 3.86 -20.63 -12.39
C THR A 117 2.83 -21.56 -11.75
N PHE A 118 1.94 -21.04 -10.89
CA PHE A 118 0.90 -21.84 -10.24
C PHE A 118 -0.20 -22.28 -11.21
N ILE A 119 -0.66 -21.41 -12.13
CA ILE A 119 -1.67 -21.74 -13.16
C ILE A 119 -1.18 -22.85 -14.08
N THR A 120 0.11 -22.87 -14.41
CA THR A 120 0.70 -23.87 -15.31
C THR A 120 1.09 -25.18 -14.60
N GLY A 121 0.81 -25.32 -13.30
CA GLY A 121 1.07 -26.52 -12.53
C GLY A 121 2.51 -26.68 -12.01
N HIS A 122 3.36 -25.65 -12.16
CA HIS A 122 4.76 -25.64 -11.72
C HIS A 122 4.96 -25.07 -10.31
N GLY A 123 3.91 -25.10 -9.47
CA GLY A 123 3.96 -24.55 -8.10
C GLY A 123 5.01 -25.20 -7.21
N VAL A 124 5.31 -26.50 -7.41
CA VAL A 124 6.38 -27.23 -6.69
C VAL A 124 7.76 -26.64 -7.00
N GLU A 125 8.01 -26.24 -8.24
CA GLU A 125 9.27 -25.59 -8.61
C GLU A 125 9.46 -24.25 -7.87
N ALA A 126 8.36 -23.49 -7.69
CA ALA A 126 8.37 -22.21 -6.97
C ALA A 126 8.71 -22.35 -5.47
N ALA A 127 8.54 -23.55 -4.90
CA ALA A 127 8.88 -23.86 -3.51
C ALA A 127 10.36 -24.22 -3.31
N GLN A 128 11.10 -24.49 -4.38
CA GLN A 128 12.51 -24.88 -4.30
C GLN A 128 13.39 -23.72 -3.83
N ASP A 129 14.41 -24.06 -3.05
CA ASP A 129 15.42 -23.08 -2.61
C ASP A 129 16.12 -22.46 -3.81
N GLY A 130 16.26 -21.14 -3.77
CA GLY A 130 16.89 -20.37 -4.83
C GLY A 130 16.01 -20.04 -6.04
N TYR A 131 14.78 -20.57 -6.14
CA TYR A 131 13.88 -20.26 -7.26
C TYR A 131 13.63 -18.76 -7.42
N PHE A 132 13.26 -18.08 -6.33
CA PHE A 132 13.03 -16.64 -6.34
C PHE A 132 14.31 -15.85 -6.68
N THR A 133 15.43 -16.19 -6.02
CA THR A 133 16.72 -15.54 -6.28
C THR A 133 17.17 -15.76 -7.73
N GLY A 134 17.08 -17.00 -8.26
CA GLY A 134 17.40 -17.29 -9.66
C GLY A 134 16.52 -16.53 -10.65
N TYR A 135 15.24 -16.31 -10.30
CA TYR A 135 14.34 -15.49 -11.11
C TYR A 135 14.74 -14.02 -11.13
N ILE A 136 14.92 -13.37 -9.97
CA ILE A 136 15.21 -11.93 -9.91
C ILE A 136 16.61 -11.56 -10.41
N THR A 137 17.57 -12.50 -10.33
CA THR A 137 18.92 -12.32 -10.86
C THR A 137 19.04 -12.63 -12.37
N SER A 138 18.02 -13.23 -12.96
CA SER A 138 17.92 -13.40 -14.41
C SER A 138 17.76 -12.06 -15.11
N VAL A 139 18.45 -11.85 -16.23
CA VAL A 139 18.41 -10.57 -16.97
C VAL A 139 17.04 -10.32 -17.61
N TRP A 140 16.51 -11.32 -18.32
CA TRP A 140 15.34 -11.13 -19.19
C TRP A 140 14.00 -11.44 -18.54
N GLN A 141 13.94 -12.43 -17.67
CA GLN A 141 12.65 -12.85 -17.09
C GLN A 141 11.94 -11.73 -16.31
N PRO A 142 12.60 -11.01 -15.36
CA PRO A 142 11.94 -9.93 -14.62
C PRO A 142 11.49 -8.79 -15.54
N ILE A 143 12.25 -8.50 -16.61
CA ILE A 143 11.92 -7.44 -17.58
C ILE A 143 10.66 -7.80 -18.38
N ILE A 144 10.52 -9.04 -18.83
CA ILE A 144 9.33 -9.50 -19.57
C ILE A 144 8.08 -9.37 -18.68
N TRP A 145 8.14 -9.84 -17.44
CA TRP A 145 7.01 -9.77 -16.52
C TRP A 145 6.70 -8.34 -16.05
N LEU A 146 7.72 -7.47 -15.91
CA LEU A 146 7.56 -6.04 -15.72
C LEU A 146 6.71 -5.43 -16.85
N PHE A 147 7.05 -5.69 -18.11
CA PHE A 147 6.33 -5.13 -19.25
C PHE A 147 4.88 -5.62 -19.31
N ILE A 148 4.65 -6.92 -19.06
CA ILE A 148 3.27 -7.46 -19.00
C ILE A 148 2.47 -6.74 -17.92
N TYR A 149 3.03 -6.60 -16.71
CA TYR A 149 2.35 -5.95 -15.60
C TYR A 149 2.12 -4.45 -15.84
N LEU A 150 3.13 -3.76 -16.34
CA LEU A 150 3.04 -2.33 -16.64
C LEU A 150 2.03 -2.04 -17.77
N PHE A 151 1.95 -2.94 -18.77
CA PHE A 151 0.92 -2.84 -19.80
C PHE A 151 -0.50 -2.96 -19.22
N LEU A 152 -0.75 -3.89 -18.31
CA LEU A 152 -2.04 -4.01 -17.62
C LEU A 152 -2.38 -2.74 -16.83
N THR A 153 -1.43 -2.21 -16.08
CA THR A 153 -1.60 -0.95 -15.33
C THR A 153 -1.91 0.23 -16.26
N ALA A 154 -1.10 0.39 -17.30
CA ALA A 154 -1.25 1.47 -18.28
C ALA A 154 -2.58 1.39 -19.04
N PHE A 155 -3.03 0.17 -19.39
CA PHE A 155 -4.30 -0.04 -20.08
C PHE A 155 -5.49 0.46 -19.25
N VAL A 156 -5.50 0.21 -17.95
CA VAL A 156 -6.57 0.68 -17.06
C VAL A 156 -6.56 2.21 -16.97
N VAL A 157 -5.41 2.84 -16.77
CA VAL A 157 -5.28 4.30 -16.66
C VAL A 157 -5.62 5.00 -17.99
N TYR A 158 -5.22 4.40 -19.11
CA TYR A 158 -5.52 4.90 -20.45
C TYR A 158 -7.03 4.99 -20.72
N ARG A 159 -7.83 4.05 -20.15
CA ARG A 159 -9.29 4.06 -20.27
C ARG A 159 -9.97 5.15 -19.42
N GLY A 160 -9.24 5.79 -18.52
CA GLY A 160 -9.69 6.93 -17.74
C GLY A 160 -10.34 6.56 -16.40
N VAL A 161 -10.84 7.59 -15.69
CA VAL A 161 -11.32 7.42 -14.31
C VAL A 161 -12.54 6.50 -14.26
N ASN A 162 -13.60 6.79 -15.01
CA ASN A 162 -14.85 6.01 -14.94
C ASN A 162 -14.74 4.62 -15.57
N LYS A 163 -14.32 4.57 -16.85
CA LYS A 163 -14.28 3.34 -17.64
C LYS A 163 -13.09 2.44 -17.33
N GLY A 164 -12.03 3.03 -16.76
CA GLY A 164 -10.84 2.34 -16.28
C GLY A 164 -10.92 2.15 -14.78
N ILE A 165 -10.36 3.07 -14.02
CA ILE A 165 -10.11 2.95 -12.57
C ILE A 165 -11.35 2.51 -11.80
N GLU A 166 -12.46 3.23 -11.94
CA GLU A 166 -13.69 2.95 -11.19
C GLU A 166 -14.29 1.58 -11.54
N ASN A 167 -14.42 1.25 -12.83
CA ASN A 167 -15.02 -0.01 -13.24
C ASN A 167 -14.17 -1.22 -12.85
N TYR A 168 -12.84 -1.13 -13.00
CA TYR A 168 -11.96 -2.22 -12.59
C TYR A 168 -11.98 -2.39 -11.07
N SER A 169 -11.91 -1.32 -10.28
CA SER A 169 -12.00 -1.40 -8.82
C SER A 169 -13.34 -1.97 -8.35
N ARG A 170 -14.45 -1.63 -9.00
CA ARG A 170 -15.78 -2.18 -8.68
C ARG A 170 -15.88 -3.70 -8.87
N ILE A 171 -15.08 -4.28 -9.77
CA ILE A 171 -15.07 -5.71 -10.03
C ILE A 171 -14.00 -6.39 -9.15
N LEU A 172 -12.77 -5.88 -9.17
CA LEU A 172 -11.63 -6.54 -8.54
C LEU A 172 -11.71 -6.54 -7.01
N MET A 173 -12.18 -5.43 -6.40
CA MET A 173 -12.20 -5.33 -4.94
C MET A 173 -13.17 -6.31 -4.25
N PRO A 174 -14.43 -6.48 -4.70
CA PRO A 174 -15.31 -7.52 -4.14
C PRO A 174 -14.78 -8.95 -4.34
N ILE A 175 -14.21 -9.25 -5.51
CA ILE A 175 -13.61 -10.57 -5.78
C ILE A 175 -12.41 -10.82 -4.86
N LEU A 176 -11.52 -9.82 -4.70
CA LEU A 176 -10.40 -9.88 -3.75
C LEU A 176 -10.91 -10.18 -2.34
N LEU A 177 -11.97 -9.49 -1.89
CA LEU A 177 -12.51 -9.69 -0.55
C LEU A 177 -13.07 -11.12 -0.36
N VAL A 178 -13.73 -11.66 -1.37
CA VAL A 178 -14.21 -13.06 -1.32
C VAL A 178 -13.05 -14.05 -1.27
N MET A 179 -11.99 -13.83 -2.08
CA MET A 179 -10.83 -14.70 -2.09
C MET A 179 -10.06 -14.66 -0.76
N ILE A 180 -9.83 -13.47 -0.18
CA ILE A 180 -9.10 -13.36 1.08
C ILE A 180 -9.87 -14.01 2.24
N VAL A 181 -11.19 -13.83 2.29
CA VAL A 181 -12.07 -14.49 3.28
C VAL A 181 -12.02 -16.00 3.10
N GLY A 182 -12.15 -16.50 1.86
CA GLY A 182 -12.08 -17.93 1.56
C GLY A 182 -10.78 -18.58 1.99
N ILE A 183 -9.63 -17.98 1.64
CA ILE A 183 -8.32 -18.50 2.05
C ILE A 183 -8.14 -18.37 3.58
N SER A 184 -8.63 -17.30 4.22
CA SER A 184 -8.56 -17.13 5.67
C SER A 184 -9.32 -18.26 6.41
N ILE A 185 -10.52 -18.59 5.96
CA ILE A 185 -11.31 -19.71 6.51
C ILE A 185 -10.54 -21.03 6.30
N PHE A 186 -10.03 -21.26 5.10
CA PHE A 186 -9.24 -22.45 4.80
C PHE A 186 -7.99 -22.56 5.69
N SER A 187 -7.26 -21.47 5.90
CA SER A 187 -6.06 -21.46 6.76
C SER A 187 -6.35 -21.89 8.20
N MET A 188 -7.52 -21.59 8.72
CA MET A 188 -7.93 -22.01 10.06
C MET A 188 -8.23 -23.52 10.16
N THR A 189 -8.53 -24.20 9.05
CA THR A 189 -8.79 -25.64 9.03
C THR A 189 -7.53 -26.49 8.89
N LEU A 190 -6.38 -25.88 8.65
CA LEU A 190 -5.10 -26.57 8.47
C LEU A 190 -4.62 -27.25 9.74
N SER A 191 -3.99 -28.42 9.58
CA SER A 191 -3.27 -29.14 10.63
C SER A 191 -2.09 -29.86 9.99
N HIS A 192 -0.92 -29.78 10.62
CA HIS A 192 0.30 -30.42 10.14
C HIS A 192 1.15 -30.90 11.32
N SER A 193 1.76 -32.10 11.17
CA SER A 193 2.75 -32.63 12.11
C SER A 193 4.13 -32.54 11.43
N ASP A 194 5.07 -31.89 12.08
CA ASP A 194 6.44 -31.80 11.60
C ASP A 194 7.22 -33.12 11.77
N ALA A 195 8.46 -33.16 11.31
CA ALA A 195 9.33 -34.33 11.40
C ALA A 195 9.65 -34.73 12.86
N ASP A 196 9.55 -33.80 13.80
CA ASP A 196 9.79 -34.00 15.22
C ASP A 196 8.53 -34.47 15.99
N GLY A 197 7.41 -34.68 15.26
CA GLY A 197 6.14 -35.13 15.80
C GLY A 197 5.31 -34.02 16.47
N VAL A 198 5.70 -32.74 16.35
CA VAL A 198 4.94 -31.62 16.89
C VAL A 198 3.79 -31.29 15.94
N THR A 199 2.56 -31.46 16.43
CA THR A 199 1.36 -31.12 15.63
C THR A 199 0.94 -29.68 15.91
N ARG A 200 0.87 -28.90 14.82
CA ARG A 200 0.36 -27.51 14.85
C ARG A 200 -0.91 -27.38 14.02
N SER A 201 -1.78 -26.45 14.41
CA SER A 201 -3.04 -26.19 13.71
C SER A 201 -3.24 -24.72 13.40
N GLY A 202 -4.06 -24.44 12.38
CA GLY A 202 -4.44 -23.08 12.02
C GLY A 202 -5.16 -22.34 13.16
N LEU A 203 -5.93 -23.04 13.99
CA LEU A 203 -6.56 -22.45 15.19
C LEU A 203 -5.53 -22.03 16.27
N GLN A 204 -4.43 -22.76 16.41
CA GLN A 204 -3.33 -22.31 17.28
C GLN A 204 -2.65 -21.07 16.69
N GLY A 205 -2.40 -21.06 15.38
CA GLY A 205 -1.88 -19.87 14.68
C GLY A 205 -2.82 -18.67 14.77
N LEU A 206 -4.14 -18.89 14.70
CA LEU A 206 -5.15 -17.86 14.95
C LEU A 206 -5.03 -17.26 16.36
N LYS A 207 -4.79 -18.10 17.37
CA LYS A 207 -4.57 -17.66 18.75
C LYS A 207 -3.30 -16.78 18.84
N VAL A 208 -2.21 -17.19 18.22
CA VAL A 208 -0.96 -16.40 18.14
C VAL A 208 -1.22 -15.04 17.50
N TYR A 209 -2.03 -14.99 16.47
CA TYR A 209 -2.34 -13.76 15.74
C TYR A 209 -3.25 -12.82 16.54
N LEU A 210 -4.34 -13.30 17.13
CA LEU A 210 -5.39 -12.46 17.73
C LEU A 210 -5.21 -12.15 19.23
N VAL A 211 -4.54 -13.03 19.99
CA VAL A 211 -4.43 -12.83 21.44
C VAL A 211 -3.30 -11.84 21.74
N PRO A 212 -3.60 -10.72 22.42
CA PRO A 212 -2.56 -9.81 22.86
C PRO A 212 -1.59 -10.49 23.81
N ASN A 213 -0.31 -10.36 23.55
CA ASN A 213 0.74 -10.89 24.41
C ASN A 213 1.59 -9.76 24.97
N PHE A 214 1.34 -9.40 26.23
CA PHE A 214 2.12 -8.42 26.97
C PHE A 214 3.15 -9.07 27.92
N SER A 215 3.23 -10.40 27.96
CA SER A 215 4.11 -11.13 28.86
C SER A 215 5.57 -10.86 28.52
N GLY A 216 6.32 -10.31 29.48
CA GLY A 216 7.74 -9.98 29.30
C GLY A 216 8.02 -8.75 28.42
N MET A 217 6.99 -8.06 27.94
CA MET A 217 7.15 -6.86 27.09
C MET A 217 7.67 -5.69 27.94
N THR A 218 8.83 -5.18 27.56
CA THR A 218 9.40 -3.95 28.15
C THR A 218 8.77 -2.70 27.51
N LEU A 219 9.01 -1.52 28.12
CA LEU A 219 8.59 -0.26 27.50
C LEU A 219 9.26 -0.06 26.12
N LYS A 220 10.50 -0.50 25.97
CA LYS A 220 11.22 -0.44 24.70
C LYS A 220 10.50 -1.29 23.63
N ASP A 221 10.14 -2.53 23.96
CA ASP A 221 9.43 -3.42 23.05
C ASP A 221 8.08 -2.83 22.63
N PHE A 222 7.34 -2.23 23.56
CA PHE A 222 6.07 -1.56 23.24
C PHE A 222 6.27 -0.37 22.28
N VAL A 223 7.33 0.42 22.47
CA VAL A 223 7.68 1.51 21.54
C VAL A 223 8.00 0.98 20.16
N ILE A 224 8.70 -0.16 20.05
CA ILE A 224 8.98 -0.82 18.77
C ILE A 224 7.66 -1.22 18.10
N VAL A 225 6.77 -1.93 18.80
CA VAL A 225 5.44 -2.32 18.29
C VAL A 225 4.66 -1.09 17.80
N PHE A 226 4.68 -0.01 18.58
CA PHE A 226 3.99 1.23 18.21
C PHE A 226 4.54 1.85 16.92
N VAL A 227 5.85 1.93 16.78
CA VAL A 227 6.51 2.52 15.62
C VAL A 227 6.35 1.63 14.38
N ASP A 228 6.44 0.31 14.53
CA ASP A 228 6.20 -0.65 13.46
C ASP A 228 4.74 -0.58 12.97
N ALA A 229 3.76 -0.49 13.88
CA ALA A 229 2.35 -0.32 13.54
C ALA A 229 2.08 1.03 12.86
N LEU A 230 2.70 2.12 13.34
CA LEU A 230 2.59 3.44 12.74
C LEU A 230 3.17 3.47 11.33
N GLY A 231 4.36 2.90 11.14
CA GLY A 231 5.01 2.79 9.82
C GLY A 231 4.21 1.92 8.85
N GLN A 232 3.64 0.80 9.34
CA GLN A 232 2.79 -0.08 8.52
C GLN A 232 1.51 0.65 8.07
N LEU A 233 0.81 1.31 8.98
CA LEU A 233 -0.41 2.05 8.65
C LEU A 233 -0.13 3.18 7.66
N PHE A 234 0.94 3.95 7.90
CA PHE A 234 1.31 5.06 7.06
C PHE A 234 1.58 4.61 5.61
N PHE A 235 2.24 3.47 5.44
CA PHE A 235 2.48 2.88 4.13
C PHE A 235 1.18 2.35 3.48
N SER A 236 0.26 1.76 4.28
CA SER A 236 -0.95 1.09 3.79
C SER A 236 -1.96 2.06 3.17
N ILE A 237 -2.28 3.18 3.83
CA ILE A 237 -3.42 4.05 3.47
C ILE A 237 -3.19 4.97 2.27
N SER A 238 -2.07 4.85 1.55
CA SER A 238 -1.75 5.62 0.33
C SER A 238 -1.84 7.15 0.49
N VAL A 239 -1.50 7.69 1.67
CA VAL A 239 -1.48 9.13 1.96
C VAL A 239 -0.12 9.76 1.69
N ALA A 240 -0.07 11.08 1.60
CA ALA A 240 1.13 11.90 1.39
C ALA A 240 1.90 11.64 0.08
N MET A 241 1.46 10.70 -0.76
CA MET A 241 2.03 10.40 -2.09
C MET A 241 1.19 10.96 -3.25
N GLY A 242 0.31 11.91 -2.97
CA GLY A 242 -0.51 12.59 -3.96
C GLY A 242 -1.71 11.80 -4.50
N ILE A 243 -1.82 10.51 -4.22
CA ILE A 243 -2.91 9.64 -4.72
C ILE A 243 -4.25 10.09 -4.14
N MET A 244 -4.36 10.25 -2.81
CA MET A 244 -5.61 10.62 -2.16
C MET A 244 -6.04 12.05 -2.47
N VAL A 245 -5.09 12.97 -2.71
CA VAL A 245 -5.37 14.31 -3.24
C VAL A 245 -5.93 14.21 -4.67
N THR A 246 -5.31 13.39 -5.53
CA THR A 246 -5.79 13.16 -6.91
C THR A 246 -7.20 12.58 -6.92
N TYR A 247 -7.46 11.53 -6.15
CA TYR A 247 -8.78 10.90 -6.08
C TYR A 247 -9.83 11.81 -5.46
N GLY A 248 -9.45 12.56 -4.41
CA GLY A 248 -10.28 13.61 -3.83
C GLY A 248 -10.74 14.64 -4.88
N SER A 249 -9.84 15.01 -5.82
CA SER A 249 -10.15 15.98 -6.88
C SER A 249 -11.22 15.48 -7.88
N TYR A 250 -11.51 14.19 -7.91
CA TYR A 250 -12.55 13.59 -8.74
C TYR A 250 -13.89 13.39 -8.01
N VAL A 251 -13.94 13.72 -6.71
CA VAL A 251 -15.15 13.57 -5.89
C VAL A 251 -16.03 14.79 -6.05
N LYS A 252 -17.31 14.56 -6.29
CA LYS A 252 -18.32 15.63 -6.39
C LYS A 252 -18.58 16.29 -5.04
N LYS A 253 -18.95 17.58 -5.06
CA LYS A 253 -19.22 18.36 -3.83
C LYS A 253 -20.40 17.84 -3.01
N GLU A 254 -21.38 17.21 -3.67
CA GLU A 254 -22.59 16.67 -3.03
C GLU A 254 -22.31 15.34 -2.28
N THR A 255 -21.15 14.74 -2.50
CA THR A 255 -20.79 13.47 -1.86
C THR A 255 -20.50 13.68 -0.37
N ASN A 256 -21.08 12.84 0.49
CA ASN A 256 -20.73 12.78 1.90
C ASN A 256 -19.30 12.25 2.08
N LEU A 257 -18.34 13.18 2.19
CA LEU A 257 -16.93 12.84 2.22
C LEU A 257 -16.56 12.05 3.47
N MET A 258 -17.11 12.42 4.63
CA MET A 258 -16.80 11.74 5.89
C MET A 258 -17.24 10.27 5.89
N ARG A 259 -18.41 9.98 5.29
CA ARG A 259 -18.88 8.60 5.13
C ARG A 259 -17.94 7.81 4.23
N SER A 260 -17.53 8.39 3.12
CA SER A 260 -16.61 7.74 2.18
C SER A 260 -15.23 7.49 2.81
N ILE A 261 -14.68 8.46 3.54
CA ILE A 261 -13.39 8.32 4.24
C ILE A 261 -13.46 7.21 5.29
N ASN A 262 -14.51 7.17 6.10
CA ASN A 262 -14.71 6.09 7.07
C ASN A 262 -14.80 4.71 6.40
N GLN A 263 -15.46 4.62 5.24
CA GLN A 263 -15.56 3.36 4.49
C GLN A 263 -14.19 2.92 3.94
N ILE A 264 -13.37 3.84 3.44
CA ILE A 264 -12.01 3.55 2.96
C ILE A 264 -11.14 3.03 4.12
N GLU A 265 -11.14 3.75 5.24
CA GLU A 265 -10.41 3.41 6.47
C GLU A 265 -10.77 2.00 6.96
N TRP A 266 -12.07 1.70 7.08
CA TRP A 266 -12.54 0.38 7.50
C TRP A 266 -12.22 -0.71 6.51
N PHE A 267 -12.30 -0.42 5.21
CA PHE A 267 -12.01 -1.41 4.17
C PHE A 267 -10.53 -1.80 4.18
N ASP A 268 -9.61 -0.82 4.24
CA ASP A 268 -8.17 -1.06 4.33
C ASP A 268 -7.81 -1.85 5.59
N THR A 269 -8.31 -1.40 6.75
CA THR A 269 -8.07 -2.09 8.03
C THR A 269 -8.61 -3.52 8.02
N ALA A 270 -9.83 -3.73 7.50
CA ALA A 270 -10.43 -5.07 7.43
C ALA A 270 -9.60 -6.01 6.53
N VAL A 271 -9.14 -5.52 5.38
CA VAL A 271 -8.31 -6.35 4.48
C VAL A 271 -6.94 -6.65 5.10
N ALA A 272 -6.30 -5.70 5.78
CA ALA A 272 -5.06 -5.95 6.51
C ALA A 272 -5.24 -7.04 7.59
N LEU A 273 -6.32 -6.95 8.37
CA LEU A 273 -6.65 -7.98 9.38
C LEU A 273 -6.94 -9.35 8.75
N LEU A 274 -7.69 -9.39 7.66
CA LEU A 274 -7.97 -10.62 6.93
C LEU A 274 -6.71 -11.23 6.30
N ALA A 275 -5.78 -10.41 5.81
CA ALA A 275 -4.49 -10.89 5.32
C ALA A 275 -3.66 -11.55 6.43
N GLY A 276 -3.68 -10.98 7.63
CA GLY A 276 -3.08 -11.62 8.81
C GLY A 276 -3.76 -12.94 9.16
N LEU A 277 -5.10 -12.99 9.14
CA LEU A 277 -5.88 -14.23 9.35
C LEU A 277 -5.60 -15.30 8.29
N MET A 278 -5.29 -14.89 7.08
CA MET A 278 -4.95 -15.79 5.97
C MET A 278 -3.54 -16.36 6.12
N ILE A 279 -2.57 -15.53 6.47
CA ILE A 279 -1.15 -15.87 6.38
C ILE A 279 -0.62 -16.43 7.71
N VAL A 280 -0.87 -15.78 8.83
CA VAL A 280 -0.28 -16.18 10.12
C VAL A 280 -0.68 -17.59 10.53
N PRO A 281 -1.97 -18.00 10.47
CA PRO A 281 -2.34 -19.39 10.75
C PRO A 281 -1.68 -20.42 9.83
N ALA A 282 -1.60 -20.12 8.52
CA ALA A 282 -0.99 -21.01 7.55
C ALA A 282 0.52 -21.19 7.83
N VAL A 283 1.25 -20.08 7.99
CA VAL A 283 2.70 -20.13 8.27
C VAL A 283 2.97 -20.84 9.60
N TYR A 284 2.22 -20.51 10.64
CA TYR A 284 2.35 -21.15 11.95
C TYR A 284 2.15 -22.68 11.88
N THR A 285 1.16 -23.12 11.11
CA THR A 285 0.85 -24.55 10.98
C THR A 285 2.00 -25.34 10.38
N PHE A 286 2.64 -24.84 9.34
CA PHE A 286 3.68 -25.58 8.62
C PHE A 286 5.11 -25.27 9.08
N MET A 287 5.38 -24.05 9.54
CA MET A 287 6.74 -23.56 9.83
C MET A 287 6.92 -23.01 11.24
N GLY A 288 5.87 -22.97 12.06
CA GLY A 288 5.90 -22.29 13.36
C GLY A 288 6.06 -20.77 13.23
N THR A 289 6.38 -20.08 14.31
CA THR A 289 6.61 -18.62 14.32
C THR A 289 7.88 -18.22 13.56
N GLU A 290 8.85 -19.11 13.43
CA GLU A 290 10.14 -18.89 12.75
C GLU A 290 9.99 -18.80 11.22
N GLY A 291 8.90 -19.34 10.67
CA GLY A 291 8.60 -19.27 9.23
C GLY A 291 8.20 -17.89 8.72
N MET A 292 7.97 -16.92 9.62
CA MET A 292 7.57 -15.58 9.26
C MET A 292 8.77 -14.75 8.80
N SER A 293 8.97 -14.69 7.48
CA SER A 293 10.03 -13.87 6.86
C SER A 293 9.56 -12.44 6.63
N ALA A 294 10.51 -11.48 6.64
CA ALA A 294 10.22 -10.09 6.31
C ALA A 294 10.14 -9.87 4.79
N GLY A 295 9.29 -8.92 4.39
CA GLY A 295 9.24 -8.42 3.02
C GLY A 295 8.87 -9.46 1.95
N PRO A 296 9.50 -9.40 0.76
CA PRO A 296 9.24 -10.32 -0.34
C PRO A 296 9.51 -11.79 -0.01
N GLY A 297 10.40 -12.09 0.96
CA GLY A 297 10.70 -13.44 1.40
C GLY A 297 9.47 -14.22 1.87
N LEU A 298 8.57 -13.57 2.59
CA LEU A 298 7.31 -14.20 3.01
C LEU A 298 6.49 -14.67 1.81
N MET A 299 6.30 -13.81 0.82
CA MET A 299 5.41 -14.08 -0.32
C MET A 299 6.04 -15.01 -1.36
N PHE A 300 7.33 -14.84 -1.66
CA PHE A 300 7.97 -15.52 -2.79
C PHE A 300 8.86 -16.71 -2.39
N VAL A 301 9.08 -16.90 -1.09
CA VAL A 301 9.87 -18.04 -0.58
C VAL A 301 9.06 -18.88 0.40
N SER A 302 8.55 -18.28 1.52
CA SER A 302 7.86 -19.05 2.56
C SER A 302 6.51 -19.60 2.10
N LEU A 303 5.65 -18.76 1.49
CA LEU A 303 4.31 -19.19 1.08
C LEU A 303 4.31 -20.27 -0.01
N PRO A 304 5.14 -20.26 -1.08
CA PRO A 304 5.23 -21.37 -2.01
C PRO A 304 5.57 -22.71 -1.35
N LYS A 305 6.48 -22.74 -0.37
CA LYS A 305 6.80 -23.95 0.41
C LYS A 305 5.60 -24.45 1.22
N ILE A 306 4.82 -23.52 1.79
CA ILE A 306 3.59 -23.86 2.50
C ILE A 306 2.55 -24.45 1.54
N PHE A 307 2.39 -23.87 0.34
CA PHE A 307 1.49 -24.41 -0.68
C PHE A 307 1.92 -25.80 -1.13
N GLU A 308 3.22 -26.05 -1.31
CA GLU A 308 3.74 -27.39 -1.59
C GLU A 308 3.38 -28.37 -0.47
N ALA A 309 3.62 -27.98 0.79
CA ALA A 309 3.31 -28.81 1.97
C ALA A 309 1.80 -29.09 2.16
N MET A 310 0.91 -28.29 1.58
CA MET A 310 -0.53 -28.54 1.54
C MET A 310 -0.93 -29.70 0.60
N GLY A 311 0.00 -30.29 -0.15
CA GLY A 311 -0.25 -31.38 -1.08
C GLY A 311 -1.23 -31.01 -2.19
N ALA A 312 -2.30 -31.79 -2.41
CA ALA A 312 -3.25 -31.60 -3.50
C ALA A 312 -3.99 -30.25 -3.47
N ALA A 313 -4.16 -29.62 -2.31
CA ALA A 313 -4.80 -28.30 -2.19
C ALA A 313 -3.85 -27.15 -2.59
N GLY A 314 -2.55 -27.35 -2.48
CA GLY A 314 -1.53 -26.33 -2.66
C GLY A 314 -1.58 -25.58 -3.98
N PRO A 315 -1.62 -26.25 -5.14
CA PRO A 315 -1.69 -25.58 -6.44
C PRO A 315 -2.93 -24.68 -6.59
N VAL A 316 -4.09 -25.13 -6.07
CA VAL A 316 -5.34 -24.37 -6.12
C VAL A 316 -5.26 -23.14 -5.22
N ILE A 317 -4.84 -23.33 -3.98
CA ILE A 317 -4.72 -22.25 -3.00
C ILE A 317 -3.65 -21.24 -3.45
N GLY A 318 -2.50 -21.69 -3.93
CA GLY A 318 -1.44 -20.84 -4.47
C GLY A 318 -1.91 -20.02 -5.68
N THR A 319 -2.67 -20.64 -6.59
CA THR A 319 -3.27 -19.92 -7.74
C THR A 319 -4.23 -18.83 -7.28
N ILE A 320 -5.17 -19.15 -6.36
CA ILE A 320 -6.14 -18.18 -5.84
C ILE A 320 -5.40 -17.06 -5.08
N PHE A 321 -4.38 -17.40 -4.29
CA PHE A 321 -3.56 -16.45 -3.55
C PHE A 321 -2.85 -15.46 -4.50
N PHE A 322 -2.08 -15.94 -5.48
CA PHE A 322 -1.36 -15.05 -6.40
C PHE A 322 -2.30 -14.28 -7.34
N LEU A 323 -3.47 -14.82 -7.67
CA LEU A 323 -4.51 -14.08 -8.39
C LEU A 323 -5.05 -12.91 -7.54
N MET A 324 -5.37 -13.17 -6.28
CA MET A 324 -5.81 -12.15 -5.30
C MET A 324 -4.74 -11.05 -5.12
N VAL A 325 -3.47 -11.46 -4.94
CA VAL A 325 -2.34 -10.53 -4.83
C VAL A 325 -2.16 -9.70 -6.10
N SER A 326 -2.35 -10.31 -7.28
CA SER A 326 -2.31 -9.59 -8.56
C SER A 326 -3.37 -8.50 -8.64
N PHE A 327 -4.58 -8.76 -8.14
CA PHE A 327 -5.64 -7.74 -8.09
C PHE A 327 -5.29 -6.59 -7.15
N ALA A 328 -4.78 -6.88 -5.95
CA ALA A 328 -4.32 -5.86 -5.00
C ALA A 328 -3.18 -5.02 -5.58
N ALA A 329 -2.20 -5.66 -6.21
CA ALA A 329 -1.08 -4.99 -6.82
C ALA A 329 -1.50 -4.07 -7.98
N VAL A 330 -2.37 -4.54 -8.89
CA VAL A 330 -2.83 -3.77 -10.05
C VAL A 330 -3.65 -2.55 -9.62
N THR A 331 -4.57 -2.67 -8.66
CA THR A 331 -5.38 -1.53 -8.19
C THR A 331 -4.50 -0.45 -7.56
N SER A 332 -3.45 -0.82 -6.84
CA SER A 332 -2.48 0.12 -6.27
C SER A 332 -1.60 0.77 -7.34
N SER A 333 -1.01 0.01 -8.27
CA SER A 333 -0.16 0.57 -9.34
C SER A 333 -0.93 1.50 -10.29
N VAL A 334 -2.21 1.19 -10.56
CA VAL A 334 -3.11 2.07 -11.31
C VAL A 334 -3.27 3.42 -10.60
N SER A 335 -3.41 3.42 -9.28
CA SER A 335 -3.56 4.64 -8.48
C SER A 335 -2.27 5.48 -8.47
N VAL A 336 -1.12 4.82 -8.35
CA VAL A 336 0.21 5.47 -8.44
C VAL A 336 0.39 6.11 -9.81
N MET A 337 0.13 5.36 -10.89
CA MET A 337 0.24 5.87 -12.26
C MET A 337 -0.76 7.03 -12.52
N GLU A 338 -2.01 6.92 -12.05
CA GLU A 338 -3.02 7.97 -12.19
C GLU A 338 -2.60 9.25 -11.50
N SER A 339 -1.98 9.17 -10.32
CA SER A 339 -1.45 10.35 -9.63
C SER A 339 -0.43 11.10 -10.51
N ILE A 340 0.48 10.40 -11.19
CA ILE A 340 1.46 11.01 -12.09
C ILE A 340 0.76 11.60 -13.32
N VAL A 341 -0.10 10.81 -13.98
CA VAL A 341 -0.79 11.22 -15.21
C VAL A 341 -1.65 12.45 -14.96
N SER A 342 -2.36 12.52 -13.83
CA SER A 342 -3.20 13.66 -13.47
C SER A 342 -2.37 14.94 -13.29
N ASN A 343 -1.19 14.85 -12.67
CA ASN A 343 -0.27 15.97 -12.52
C ASN A 343 0.24 16.49 -13.88
N ILE A 344 0.56 15.58 -14.81
CA ILE A 344 0.99 15.92 -16.16
C ILE A 344 -0.15 16.61 -16.92
N ILE A 345 -1.38 16.10 -16.83
CA ILE A 345 -2.56 16.71 -17.47
C ILE A 345 -2.78 18.11 -16.95
N ASP A 346 -2.76 18.32 -15.64
CA ASP A 346 -3.04 19.62 -15.03
C ASP A 346 -1.96 20.65 -15.29
N ARG A 347 -0.71 20.22 -15.36
CA ARG A 347 0.43 21.14 -15.52
C ARG A 347 0.69 21.49 -16.97
N PHE A 348 0.62 20.49 -17.86
CA PHE A 348 1.02 20.64 -19.26
C PHE A 348 -0.17 20.64 -20.23
N HIS A 349 -1.41 20.50 -19.74
CA HIS A 349 -2.64 20.49 -20.53
C HIS A 349 -2.65 19.46 -21.68
N VAL A 350 -1.90 18.37 -21.52
CA VAL A 350 -1.87 17.27 -22.50
C VAL A 350 -3.07 16.35 -22.33
N SER A 351 -3.41 15.61 -23.39
CA SER A 351 -4.48 14.62 -23.29
C SER A 351 -4.07 13.45 -22.38
N ARG A 352 -5.04 12.83 -21.70
CA ARG A 352 -4.83 11.64 -20.87
C ARG A 352 -4.04 10.54 -21.59
N LYS A 353 -4.40 10.26 -22.84
CA LYS A 353 -3.73 9.25 -23.65
C LYS A 353 -2.23 9.53 -23.81
N LYS A 354 -1.86 10.77 -24.15
CA LYS A 354 -0.46 11.19 -24.27
C LYS A 354 0.24 11.11 -22.91
N GLY A 355 -0.39 11.61 -21.84
CA GLY A 355 0.16 11.53 -20.47
C GLY A 355 0.43 10.09 -20.04
N THR A 356 -0.53 9.17 -20.25
CA THR A 356 -0.35 7.75 -19.90
C THR A 356 0.81 7.13 -20.69
N VAL A 357 0.91 7.37 -21.98
CA VAL A 357 2.00 6.83 -22.82
C VAL A 357 3.36 7.35 -22.33
N LEU A 358 3.49 8.65 -22.03
CA LEU A 358 4.74 9.23 -21.52
C LEU A 358 5.16 8.59 -20.18
N VAL A 359 4.20 8.43 -19.24
CA VAL A 359 4.47 7.78 -17.95
C VAL A 359 4.83 6.31 -18.11
N THR A 360 4.19 5.62 -19.06
CA THR A 360 4.50 4.22 -19.37
C THR A 360 5.92 4.08 -19.90
N ILE A 361 6.34 4.92 -20.85
CA ILE A 361 7.71 4.90 -21.39
C ILE A 361 8.72 5.17 -20.26
N TYR A 362 8.47 6.17 -19.43
CA TYR A 362 9.29 6.45 -18.25
C TYR A 362 9.42 5.21 -17.34
N ALA A 363 8.28 4.61 -16.98
CA ALA A 363 8.24 3.46 -16.08
C ALA A 363 8.89 2.21 -16.71
N CYS A 364 8.81 2.04 -18.03
CA CYS A 364 9.56 1.01 -18.75
C CYS A 364 11.08 1.20 -18.58
N ILE A 365 11.59 2.40 -18.86
CA ILE A 365 13.03 2.66 -18.83
C ILE A 365 13.58 2.48 -17.41
N VAL A 366 12.96 3.13 -16.43
CA VAL A 366 13.43 3.05 -15.04
C VAL A 366 13.16 1.68 -14.43
N GLY A 367 12.05 1.02 -14.77
CA GLY A 367 11.74 -0.34 -14.32
C GLY A 367 12.76 -1.38 -14.81
N VAL A 368 13.26 -1.24 -16.05
CA VAL A 368 14.38 -2.06 -16.56
C VAL A 368 15.64 -1.84 -15.70
N ILE A 369 15.97 -0.61 -15.36
CA ILE A 369 17.10 -0.30 -14.47
C ILE A 369 16.91 -0.97 -13.10
N VAL A 370 15.70 -0.94 -12.55
CA VAL A 370 15.37 -1.62 -11.27
C VAL A 370 15.57 -3.14 -11.40
N CYS A 371 15.06 -3.78 -12.47
CA CYS A 371 15.28 -5.21 -12.70
C CYS A 371 16.75 -5.57 -12.84
N LEU A 372 17.53 -4.75 -13.53
CA LEU A 372 18.97 -4.93 -13.68
C LEU A 372 19.75 -4.71 -12.38
N GLY A 373 19.18 -4.06 -11.39
CA GLY A 373 19.78 -3.85 -10.06
C GLY A 373 20.10 -5.14 -9.31
N TYR A 374 19.48 -6.27 -9.66
CA TYR A 374 19.77 -7.58 -9.07
C TYR A 374 20.81 -8.41 -9.83
N ASN A 375 21.34 -7.89 -10.95
CA ASN A 375 22.30 -8.59 -11.79
C ASN A 375 23.35 -7.64 -12.38
N VAL A 376 23.14 -7.12 -13.60
CA VAL A 376 24.15 -6.31 -14.34
C VAL A 376 24.52 -5.02 -13.62
N LEU A 377 23.55 -4.37 -12.96
CA LEU A 377 23.73 -3.12 -12.21
C LEU A 377 23.73 -3.35 -10.70
N TYR A 378 24.10 -4.54 -10.26
CA TYR A 378 24.15 -4.90 -8.85
C TYR A 378 25.16 -4.04 -8.08
N PHE A 379 24.72 -3.47 -6.97
CA PHE A 379 25.57 -2.85 -5.96
C PHE A 379 24.89 -2.95 -4.58
N GLU A 380 25.66 -2.76 -3.53
CA GLU A 380 25.14 -2.67 -2.16
C GLU A 380 25.50 -1.32 -1.57
N LEU A 381 24.49 -0.64 -1.04
CA LEU A 381 24.63 0.63 -0.34
C LEU A 381 24.07 0.49 1.07
N LYS A 382 24.89 0.84 2.09
CA LYS A 382 24.41 0.91 3.46
C LYS A 382 23.61 2.19 3.67
N LEU A 383 22.32 2.04 4.02
CA LEU A 383 21.43 3.14 4.30
C LEU A 383 21.65 3.72 5.71
N PRO A 384 21.19 4.97 5.98
CA PRO A 384 21.28 5.58 7.30
C PRO A 384 20.63 4.77 8.43
N ASN A 385 19.54 4.05 8.14
CA ASN A 385 18.85 3.15 9.08
C ASN A 385 19.56 1.80 9.28
N GLY A 386 20.74 1.61 8.69
CA GLY A 386 21.55 0.39 8.81
C GLY A 386 21.22 -0.73 7.82
N ALA A 387 20.15 -0.63 7.05
CA ALA A 387 19.79 -1.63 6.04
C ALA A 387 20.77 -1.58 4.85
N VAL A 388 21.01 -2.73 4.20
CA VAL A 388 21.73 -2.82 2.93
C VAL A 388 20.72 -2.74 1.80
N ALA A 389 20.94 -1.85 0.85
CA ALA A 389 20.03 -1.52 -0.22
C ALA A 389 20.65 -1.74 -1.61
N GLN A 390 19.86 -2.25 -2.52
CA GLN A 390 20.05 -2.25 -3.95
C GLN A 390 19.18 -1.15 -4.59
N ILE A 391 19.10 -1.08 -5.92
CA ILE A 391 18.35 -0.02 -6.61
C ILE A 391 16.89 0.05 -6.13
N LEU A 392 16.20 -1.09 -6.07
CA LEU A 392 14.81 -1.15 -5.61
C LEU A 392 14.67 -0.63 -4.18
N ASP A 393 15.50 -1.15 -3.27
CA ASP A 393 15.45 -0.80 -1.84
C ASP A 393 15.78 0.67 -1.61
N LEU A 394 16.72 1.22 -2.41
CA LEU A 394 17.07 2.64 -2.36
C LEU A 394 15.89 3.53 -2.78
N MET A 395 15.17 3.13 -3.87
CA MET A 395 13.99 3.87 -4.32
C MET A 395 12.85 3.78 -3.30
N ASP A 396 12.64 2.60 -2.71
CA ASP A 396 11.66 2.39 -1.64
C ASP A 396 12.00 3.23 -0.41
N TYR A 397 13.24 3.20 0.05
CA TYR A 397 13.70 4.00 1.18
C TYR A 397 13.52 5.50 0.93
N LEU A 398 13.92 6.00 -0.25
CA LEU A 398 13.77 7.40 -0.60
C LEU A 398 12.30 7.84 -0.60
N SER A 399 11.43 7.05 -1.23
CA SER A 399 10.00 7.39 -1.34
C SER A 399 9.25 7.20 -0.03
N ASN A 400 9.33 6.02 0.60
CA ASN A 400 8.48 5.65 1.72
C ASN A 400 9.05 6.10 3.08
N ASN A 401 10.37 6.06 3.26
CA ASN A 401 10.97 6.36 4.56
C ASN A 401 11.37 7.84 4.70
N LEU A 402 11.65 8.55 3.60
CA LEU A 402 12.06 9.95 3.66
C LEU A 402 10.99 10.91 3.10
N LEU A 403 10.61 10.76 1.82
CA LEU A 403 9.75 11.73 1.16
C LEU A 403 8.31 11.71 1.69
N MET A 404 7.70 10.55 1.86
CA MET A 404 6.34 10.45 2.36
C MET A 404 6.15 11.04 3.77
N PRO A 405 6.96 10.67 4.78
CA PRO A 405 6.84 11.29 6.11
C PRO A 405 7.10 12.80 6.08
N THR A 406 8.04 13.25 5.22
CA THR A 406 8.31 14.69 5.04
C THR A 406 7.09 15.43 4.48
N VAL A 407 6.47 14.91 3.42
CA VAL A 407 5.26 15.50 2.82
C VAL A 407 4.10 15.50 3.81
N ALA A 408 3.88 14.40 4.54
CA ALA A 408 2.84 14.33 5.56
C ALA A 408 3.06 15.33 6.70
N LEU A 409 4.29 15.44 7.21
CA LEU A 409 4.66 16.40 8.25
C LEU A 409 4.40 17.83 7.78
N LEU A 410 4.88 18.19 6.60
CA LEU A 410 4.67 19.51 6.03
C LEU A 410 3.18 19.79 5.74
N SER A 411 2.40 18.79 5.31
CA SER A 411 0.95 18.90 5.15
C SER A 411 0.25 19.16 6.50
N CYS A 412 0.67 18.49 7.56
CA CYS A 412 0.15 18.74 8.91
C CYS A 412 0.49 20.15 9.39
N ILE A 413 1.69 20.65 9.14
CA ILE A 413 2.08 22.03 9.48
C ILE A 413 1.25 23.02 8.67
N LEU A 414 1.12 22.81 7.36
CA LEU A 414 0.31 23.67 6.50
C LEU A 414 -1.14 23.78 7.00
N ILE A 415 -1.80 22.62 7.19
CA ILE A 415 -3.22 22.58 7.56
C ILE A 415 -3.42 22.91 9.05
N GLY A 416 -2.54 22.44 9.92
CA GLY A 416 -2.69 22.66 11.37
C GLY A 416 -2.42 24.09 11.81
N TRP A 417 -1.45 24.78 11.19
CA TRP A 417 -0.92 26.03 11.69
C TRP A 417 -1.03 27.19 10.70
N VAL A 418 -0.79 26.99 9.41
CA VAL A 418 -0.77 28.07 8.41
C VAL A 418 -2.18 28.44 7.95
N VAL A 419 -2.90 27.48 7.32
CA VAL A 419 -4.26 27.75 6.79
C VAL A 419 -5.38 27.38 7.78
N LYS A 420 -5.04 26.78 8.89
CA LYS A 420 -5.88 26.30 9.99
C LYS A 420 -6.80 25.12 9.61
N PRO A 421 -7.08 24.21 10.56
CA PRO A 421 -7.91 23.02 10.34
C PRO A 421 -9.33 23.33 9.84
N GLN A 422 -9.81 24.56 10.11
CA GLN A 422 -11.13 24.99 9.66
C GLN A 422 -11.29 24.88 8.15
N THR A 423 -10.23 25.09 7.37
CA THR A 423 -10.21 24.93 5.90
C THR A 423 -10.68 23.54 5.45
N ILE A 424 -10.25 22.49 6.17
CA ILE A 424 -10.66 21.11 5.88
C ILE A 424 -12.04 20.82 6.48
N ILE A 425 -12.32 21.32 7.68
CA ILE A 425 -13.61 21.14 8.35
C ILE A 425 -14.73 21.70 7.48
N ASP A 426 -14.57 22.93 6.96
CA ASP A 426 -15.55 23.55 6.07
C ASP A 426 -15.78 22.69 4.80
N GLU A 427 -14.72 22.13 4.24
CA GLU A 427 -14.83 21.30 3.05
C GLU A 427 -15.59 20.00 3.34
N VAL A 428 -15.29 19.29 4.42
CA VAL A 428 -15.93 17.99 4.72
C VAL A 428 -17.36 18.12 5.20
N THR A 429 -17.77 19.30 5.67
CA THR A 429 -19.14 19.59 6.16
C THR A 429 -20.05 20.20 5.07
N ILE A 430 -19.56 20.39 3.84
CA ILE A 430 -20.40 20.84 2.71
C ILE A 430 -21.62 19.92 2.58
N GLY A 431 -22.79 20.51 2.37
CA GLY A 431 -24.07 19.80 2.30
C GLY A 431 -24.70 19.49 3.67
N GLY A 432 -24.19 20.09 4.75
CA GLY A 432 -24.73 19.91 6.12
C GLY A 432 -24.28 18.61 6.79
N TYR A 433 -23.29 17.92 6.25
CA TYR A 433 -22.79 16.67 6.83
C TYR A 433 -22.03 16.90 8.14
N LYS A 434 -22.26 16.00 9.13
CA LYS A 434 -21.61 16.06 10.44
C LYS A 434 -20.18 15.54 10.39
N PHE A 435 -19.27 16.25 11.05
CA PHE A 435 -17.90 15.79 11.29
C PHE A 435 -17.76 15.29 12.74
N GLY A 436 -18.14 14.04 12.99
CA GLY A 436 -18.19 13.48 14.36
C GLY A 436 -16.84 13.50 15.09
N ARG A 437 -15.72 13.22 14.39
CA ARG A 437 -14.35 13.20 14.95
C ARG A 437 -13.62 14.57 14.85
N LYS A 438 -14.35 15.69 14.77
CA LYS A 438 -13.77 17.05 14.59
C LYS A 438 -12.70 17.40 15.62
N LYS A 439 -12.97 17.18 16.93
CA LYS A 439 -12.01 17.49 17.99
C LYS A 439 -10.73 16.66 17.88
N LEU A 440 -10.88 15.36 17.61
CA LEU A 440 -9.78 14.44 17.38
C LEU A 440 -8.94 14.88 16.17
N TYR A 441 -9.58 15.20 15.05
CA TYR A 441 -8.90 15.70 13.84
C TYR A 441 -8.03 16.93 14.15
N ILE A 442 -8.56 17.91 14.87
CA ILE A 442 -7.83 19.14 15.23
C ILE A 442 -6.62 18.82 16.11
N ALA A 443 -6.78 17.98 17.14
CA ALA A 443 -5.69 17.59 18.02
C ALA A 443 -4.59 16.81 17.25
N MET A 444 -5.01 15.87 16.40
CA MET A 444 -4.10 15.07 15.60
C MET A 444 -3.32 15.91 14.61
N VAL A 445 -3.99 16.70 13.75
CA VAL A 445 -3.30 17.44 12.67
C VAL A 445 -2.39 18.54 13.20
N LYS A 446 -2.72 19.13 14.37
CA LYS A 446 -1.90 20.20 14.97
C LYS A 446 -0.72 19.69 15.78
N PHE A 447 -0.91 18.63 16.56
CA PHE A 447 0.06 18.27 17.58
C PHE A 447 0.56 16.83 17.45
N ILE A 448 -0.33 15.84 17.44
CA ILE A 448 0.07 14.44 17.58
C ILE A 448 0.70 13.92 16.27
N ALA A 449 0.04 14.09 15.13
CA ALA A 449 0.56 13.60 13.87
C ALA A 449 1.91 14.20 13.46
N PRO A 450 2.15 15.53 13.62
CA PRO A 450 3.49 16.10 13.38
C PRO A 450 4.59 15.46 14.23
N VAL A 451 4.32 15.18 15.51
CA VAL A 451 5.31 14.52 16.39
C VAL A 451 5.59 13.10 15.95
N LEU A 452 4.54 12.33 15.63
CA LEU A 452 4.68 10.95 15.15
C LEU A 452 5.45 10.87 13.82
N LEU A 453 5.14 11.78 12.89
CA LEU A 453 5.82 11.85 11.59
C LEU A 453 7.28 12.29 11.71
N ALA A 454 7.58 13.23 12.62
CA ALA A 454 8.95 13.61 12.92
C ALA A 454 9.74 12.43 13.53
N ALA A 455 9.12 11.66 14.43
CA ALA A 455 9.73 10.46 15.00
C ALA A 455 10.04 9.41 13.91
N LEU A 456 9.09 9.12 13.02
CA LEU A 456 9.32 8.20 11.88
C LEU A 456 10.46 8.67 10.98
N LEU A 457 10.51 9.97 10.69
CA LEU A 457 11.56 10.54 9.85
C LEU A 457 12.95 10.45 10.51
N LEU A 458 13.05 10.77 11.80
CA LEU A 458 14.29 10.67 12.56
C LEU A 458 14.79 9.22 12.67
N GLN A 459 13.88 8.26 12.87
CA GLN A 459 14.20 6.83 12.85
C GLN A 459 14.73 6.41 11.46
N SER A 460 14.07 6.83 10.39
CA SER A 460 14.51 6.54 9.03
C SER A 460 15.91 7.12 8.72
N LEU A 461 16.23 8.27 9.30
CA LEU A 461 17.55 8.90 9.19
C LEU A 461 18.63 8.26 10.10
N GLY A 462 18.25 7.24 10.89
CA GLY A 462 19.19 6.56 11.80
C GLY A 462 19.63 7.42 13.00
N VAL A 463 18.87 8.48 13.33
CA VAL A 463 19.19 9.34 14.50
C VAL A 463 19.04 8.57 15.80
N PHE A 464 18.10 7.63 15.83
CA PHE A 464 17.95 6.63 16.89
C PHE A 464 17.57 5.27 16.30
N SER A 465 18.14 4.20 16.85
CA SER A 465 17.75 2.81 16.59
C SER A 465 16.93 2.31 17.77
N LEU A 466 15.76 1.79 17.51
CA LEU A 466 14.90 1.17 18.52
C LEU A 466 15.28 -0.30 18.75
#